data_ebba298d3b20586ef3c3e28e5c57a5f5
#
_entry.id   ebba298d3b20586ef3c3e28e5c57a5f5
#
_cell.length_a   1.000
_cell.length_b   1.000
_cell.length_c   1.000
_cell.angle_alpha   90.00
_cell.angle_beta   90.00
_cell.angle_gamma   90.00
#
_symmetry.space_group_name_H-M   'P 1'
#
loop_
_entity.id
_entity.type
_entity.pdbx_description
1 polymer ?
#
loop_
_entity_poly.entity_id
_entity_poly.type
_entity_poly.pdbx_seq_one_letter_code
_entity_poly.pdbx_strand_id
1 'polypeptide(L)'
;RLYASAILPEGKDYTFWGKGVSQGHSDAVRRIPGVKNAKQYTIPVEEALEKVRSGSNPELSTREKHRRECFVVLESGADATAVEKAIVTMPNYFSDYDTTVHFIDEAEFAKNHSGMAHGGKVIRAGKTGENGKNTHVVEYSIKLDSNPEFTASVLVAYARAAMRFAEEGTVGCKTVLDVPPAYLSQKSGEVLRKELL
;
A
#
# COMPACT_ATOMS: atom_id res chain seq x y z
N ARG A 1 -6.65 -1.24 10.51
CA ARG A 1 -5.94 -2.18 11.41
C ARG A 1 -6.43 -2.08 12.85
N LEU A 2 -6.54 -0.89 13.41
CA LEU A 2 -6.98 -0.70 14.80
C LEU A 2 -8.32 -1.38 15.07
N TYR A 3 -9.34 -1.10 14.24
CA TYR A 3 -10.67 -1.72 14.40
C TYR A 3 -10.62 -3.25 14.30
N ALA A 4 -9.93 -3.78 13.30
CA ALA A 4 -9.81 -5.22 13.12
C ALA A 4 -9.08 -5.90 14.30
N SER A 5 -8.01 -5.29 14.82
CA SER A 5 -7.27 -5.81 15.96
C SER A 5 -8.06 -5.71 17.27
N ALA A 6 -8.88 -4.68 17.43
CA ALA A 6 -9.73 -4.55 18.61
C ALA A 6 -10.89 -5.57 18.61
N ILE A 7 -11.44 -5.89 17.43
CA ILE A 7 -12.54 -6.86 17.30
C ILE A 7 -12.03 -8.30 17.40
N LEU A 8 -10.86 -8.58 16.83
CA LEU A 8 -10.23 -9.90 16.84
C LEU A 8 -8.85 -9.84 17.53
N PRO A 9 -8.78 -9.73 18.88
CA PRO A 9 -7.52 -9.61 19.60
C PRO A 9 -6.59 -10.82 19.35
N GLU A 10 -7.17 -12.02 19.32
CA GLU A 10 -6.48 -13.27 19.01
C GLU A 10 -6.34 -13.44 17.50
N GLY A 11 -5.41 -12.70 16.88
CA GLY A 11 -5.24 -12.73 15.43
C GLY A 11 -3.92 -12.12 14.95
N LYS A 12 -3.66 -12.25 13.66
CA LYS A 12 -2.47 -11.76 12.98
C LYS A 12 -2.84 -10.80 11.83
N ASP A 13 -2.06 -9.73 11.72
CA ASP A 13 -2.23 -8.72 10.66
C ASP A 13 -1.29 -8.97 9.50
N TYR A 14 -1.83 -8.84 8.30
CA TYR A 14 -1.09 -8.93 7.04
C TYR A 14 -1.34 -7.68 6.21
N THR A 15 -0.30 -7.22 5.52
CA THR A 15 -0.43 -6.15 4.53
C THR A 15 0.14 -6.63 3.20
N PHE A 16 -0.68 -6.49 2.16
CA PHE A 16 -0.30 -6.74 0.78
C PHE A 16 -0.44 -5.44 -0.01
N TRP A 17 0.68 -4.95 -0.55
CA TRP A 17 0.73 -3.77 -1.39
C TRP A 17 0.54 -4.14 -2.86
N GLY A 18 -0.20 -3.33 -3.59
CA GLY A 18 -0.36 -3.46 -5.03
C GLY A 18 -1.70 -4.12 -5.47
N LYS A 19 -1.87 -4.41 -6.74
CA LYS A 19 -0.92 -4.03 -7.79
C LYS A 19 -0.82 -2.50 -7.87
N GLY A 20 0.40 -1.94 -7.83
CA GLY A 20 0.51 -0.49 -7.88
C GLY A 20 1.94 0.03 -7.92
N VAL A 21 2.05 1.27 -8.38
CA VAL A 21 3.32 2.00 -8.49
C VAL A 21 3.84 2.36 -7.11
N SER A 22 5.11 2.05 -6.84
CA SER A 22 5.84 2.63 -5.72
C SER A 22 6.69 3.80 -6.21
N GLN A 23 6.33 5.01 -5.81
CA GLN A 23 7.03 6.23 -6.22
C GLN A 23 8.47 6.27 -5.70
N GLY A 24 8.69 5.93 -4.42
CA GLY A 24 10.02 5.92 -3.82
C GLY A 24 10.96 4.89 -4.46
N HIS A 25 10.47 3.67 -4.75
CA HIS A 25 11.27 2.66 -5.46
C HIS A 25 11.53 3.07 -6.91
N SER A 26 10.55 3.65 -7.60
CA SER A 26 10.74 4.19 -8.95
C SER A 26 11.81 5.29 -8.97
N ASP A 27 11.81 6.18 -7.96
CA ASP A 27 12.81 7.22 -7.83
C ASP A 27 14.21 6.65 -7.56
N ALA A 28 14.33 5.64 -6.72
CA ALA A 28 15.60 4.96 -6.46
C ALA A 28 16.19 4.34 -7.73
N VAL A 29 15.36 3.71 -8.59
CA VAL A 29 15.80 3.17 -9.87
C VAL A 29 16.24 4.28 -10.83
N ARG A 30 15.52 5.41 -10.90
CA ARG A 30 15.88 6.55 -11.77
C ARG A 30 17.21 7.20 -11.39
N ARG A 31 17.70 7.00 -10.18
CA ARG A 31 19.00 7.54 -9.73
C ARG A 31 20.19 6.65 -10.10
N ILE A 32 19.96 5.47 -10.67
CA ILE A 32 21.02 4.58 -11.14
C ILE A 32 21.64 5.19 -12.42
N PRO A 33 22.98 5.32 -12.52
CA PRO A 33 23.64 5.78 -13.74
C PRO A 33 23.22 4.94 -14.96
N GLY A 34 22.90 5.60 -16.08
CA GLY A 34 22.43 4.94 -17.30
C GLY A 34 20.91 4.73 -17.37
N VAL A 35 20.16 5.09 -16.33
CA VAL A 35 18.70 5.05 -16.34
C VAL A 35 18.15 6.43 -16.72
N LYS A 36 17.44 6.52 -17.85
CA LYS A 36 16.73 7.72 -18.30
C LYS A 36 15.38 7.89 -17.60
N ASN A 37 14.62 6.80 -17.46
CA ASN A 37 13.34 6.79 -16.75
C ASN A 37 13.05 5.40 -16.19
N ALA A 38 12.22 5.34 -15.15
CA ALA A 38 11.82 4.06 -14.56
C ALA A 38 10.49 4.14 -13.82
N LYS A 39 9.77 3.02 -13.83
CA LYS A 39 8.58 2.79 -13.04
C LYS A 39 8.66 1.42 -12.38
N GLN A 40 8.42 1.37 -11.07
CA GLN A 40 8.39 0.12 -10.32
C GLN A 40 6.97 -0.18 -9.85
N TYR A 41 6.57 -1.43 -10.01
CA TYR A 41 5.31 -1.97 -9.52
C TYR A 41 5.53 -3.02 -8.43
N THR A 42 4.77 -2.88 -7.34
CA THR A 42 4.66 -3.92 -6.34
C THR A 42 3.45 -4.79 -6.67
N ILE A 43 3.65 -6.10 -6.67
CA ILE A 43 2.63 -7.08 -7.04
C ILE A 43 2.50 -8.09 -5.91
N PRO A 44 1.30 -8.22 -5.30
CA PRO A 44 1.08 -9.24 -4.30
C PRO A 44 1.13 -10.65 -4.92
N VAL A 45 1.62 -11.61 -4.17
CA VAL A 45 1.61 -13.03 -4.54
C VAL A 45 0.26 -13.60 -4.15
N GLU A 46 -0.52 -14.05 -5.13
CA GLU A 46 -1.90 -14.50 -4.93
C GLU A 46 -1.98 -15.72 -4.01
N GLU A 47 -1.05 -16.67 -4.13
CA GLU A 47 -0.99 -17.84 -3.26
C GLU A 47 -0.81 -17.48 -1.78
N ALA A 48 -0.03 -16.43 -1.50
CA ALA A 48 0.12 -15.92 -0.14
C ALA A 48 -1.15 -15.23 0.37
N LEU A 49 -1.84 -14.49 -0.50
CA LEU A 49 -3.15 -13.90 -0.19
C LEU A 49 -4.18 -14.97 0.19
N GLU A 50 -4.30 -16.02 -0.61
CA GLU A 50 -5.26 -17.12 -0.37
C GLU A 50 -4.91 -17.89 0.91
N LYS A 51 -3.63 -18.12 1.21
CA LYS A 51 -3.20 -18.69 2.50
C LYS A 51 -3.68 -17.86 3.68
N VAL A 52 -3.56 -16.53 3.60
CA VAL A 52 -4.03 -15.63 4.66
C VAL A 52 -5.55 -15.64 4.76
N ARG A 53 -6.26 -15.60 3.64
CA ARG A 53 -7.73 -15.62 3.56
C ARG A 53 -8.33 -16.92 4.09
N SER A 54 -7.59 -18.03 4.02
CA SER A 54 -8.02 -19.28 4.64
C SER A 54 -8.07 -19.25 6.18
N GLY A 55 -7.51 -18.18 6.79
CA GLY A 55 -7.42 -18.06 8.25
C GLY A 55 -6.33 -18.90 8.90
N SER A 56 -5.41 -19.49 8.10
CA SER A 56 -4.34 -20.34 8.61
C SER A 56 -3.24 -19.59 9.37
N ASN A 57 -3.24 -18.26 9.32
CA ASN A 57 -2.25 -17.39 9.97
C ASN A 57 -0.78 -17.74 9.64
N PRO A 58 -0.41 -17.86 8.35
CA PRO A 58 0.93 -18.29 7.96
C PRO A 58 2.01 -17.29 8.38
N GLU A 59 3.23 -17.78 8.64
CA GLU A 59 4.41 -16.95 8.61
C GLU A 59 4.82 -16.73 7.14
N LEU A 60 4.96 -15.48 6.75
CA LEU A 60 5.29 -15.08 5.38
C LEU A 60 6.44 -14.08 5.38
N SER A 61 7.50 -14.40 4.68
CA SER A 61 8.59 -13.48 4.38
C SER A 61 8.15 -12.39 3.42
N THR A 62 8.95 -11.35 3.28
CA THR A 62 8.74 -10.27 2.32
C THR A 62 8.64 -10.78 0.89
N ARG A 63 9.53 -11.71 0.52
CA ARG A 63 9.61 -12.36 -0.81
C ARG A 63 8.36 -13.19 -1.12
N GLU A 64 7.84 -13.92 -0.14
CA GLU A 64 6.61 -14.71 -0.31
C GLU A 64 5.36 -13.83 -0.50
N LYS A 65 5.35 -12.61 0.04
CA LYS A 65 4.21 -11.71 -0.05
C LYS A 65 4.14 -10.90 -1.33
N HIS A 66 5.30 -10.50 -1.87
CA HIS A 66 5.36 -9.53 -2.97
C HIS A 66 6.47 -9.86 -3.97
N ARG A 67 6.17 -9.59 -5.24
CA ARG A 67 7.14 -9.48 -6.33
C ARG A 67 7.31 -8.03 -6.74
N ARG A 68 8.42 -7.73 -7.42
CA ARG A 68 8.73 -6.42 -7.98
C ARG A 68 8.87 -6.52 -9.49
N GLU A 69 8.26 -5.59 -10.20
CA GLU A 69 8.48 -5.40 -11.65
C GLU A 69 8.95 -3.98 -11.89
N CYS A 70 10.07 -3.84 -12.59
CA CYS A 70 10.67 -2.57 -12.96
C CYS A 70 10.62 -2.43 -14.48
N PHE A 71 10.05 -1.35 -14.97
CA PHE A 71 10.07 -0.96 -16.38
C PHE A 71 11.04 0.21 -16.52
N VAL A 72 12.10 0.02 -17.30
CA VAL A 72 13.27 0.90 -17.31
C VAL A 72 13.57 1.34 -18.74
N VAL A 73 13.69 2.65 -18.92
CA VAL A 73 14.22 3.26 -20.15
C VAL A 73 15.69 3.59 -19.90
N LEU A 74 16.56 3.07 -20.73
CA LEU A 74 18.00 3.33 -20.64
C LEU A 74 18.40 4.61 -21.38
N GLU A 75 19.47 5.24 -20.91
CA GLU A 75 20.21 6.23 -21.69
C GLU A 75 20.95 5.55 -22.86
N SER A 76 21.23 6.32 -23.91
CA SER A 76 21.98 5.80 -25.06
C SER A 76 23.37 5.31 -24.64
N GLY A 77 23.68 4.06 -24.99
CA GLY A 77 24.95 3.42 -24.67
C GLY A 77 25.09 2.89 -23.24
N ALA A 78 24.03 2.92 -22.44
CA ALA A 78 24.05 2.35 -21.10
C ALA A 78 24.14 0.82 -21.13
N ASP A 79 24.86 0.25 -20.14
CA ASP A 79 24.97 -1.20 -19.97
C ASP A 79 23.74 -1.75 -19.21
N ALA A 80 22.84 -2.39 -19.94
CA ALA A 80 21.62 -2.99 -19.39
C ALA A 80 21.92 -4.01 -18.29
N THR A 81 22.95 -4.82 -18.44
CA THR A 81 23.31 -5.85 -17.44
C THR A 81 23.79 -5.22 -16.15
N ALA A 82 24.58 -4.15 -16.23
CA ALA A 82 25.04 -3.42 -15.06
C ALA A 82 23.87 -2.73 -14.34
N VAL A 83 22.94 -2.13 -15.08
CA VAL A 83 21.73 -1.50 -14.53
C VAL A 83 20.83 -2.53 -13.86
N GLU A 84 20.53 -3.66 -14.51
CA GLU A 84 19.73 -4.73 -13.93
C GLU A 84 20.34 -5.24 -12.61
N LYS A 85 21.65 -5.53 -12.62
CA LYS A 85 22.36 -5.96 -11.43
C LYS A 85 22.26 -4.93 -10.30
N ALA A 86 22.42 -3.64 -10.62
CA ALA A 86 22.30 -2.57 -9.62
C ALA A 86 20.89 -2.49 -9.02
N ILE A 87 19.85 -2.73 -9.81
CA ILE A 87 18.46 -2.77 -9.33
C ILE A 87 18.26 -3.98 -8.40
N VAL A 88 18.47 -5.20 -8.89
CA VAL A 88 18.08 -6.43 -8.16
C VAL A 88 18.87 -6.64 -6.87
N THR A 89 20.08 -6.06 -6.78
CA THR A 89 20.91 -6.14 -5.58
C THR A 89 20.79 -4.94 -4.64
N MET A 90 19.97 -3.94 -4.97
CA MET A 90 19.84 -2.71 -4.19
C MET A 90 19.31 -3.01 -2.78
N PRO A 91 20.08 -2.73 -1.72
CA PRO A 91 19.66 -2.96 -0.34
C PRO A 91 18.43 -2.14 0.04
N ASN A 92 17.58 -2.69 0.90
CA ASN A 92 16.35 -2.08 1.43
C ASN A 92 15.25 -1.81 0.40
N TYR A 93 15.51 -1.98 -0.89
CA TYR A 93 14.54 -1.73 -1.97
C TYR A 93 14.18 -2.99 -2.74
N PHE A 94 15.19 -3.78 -3.19
CA PHE A 94 14.97 -4.88 -4.12
C PHE A 94 15.61 -6.21 -3.69
N SER A 95 16.72 -6.19 -2.94
CA SER A 95 17.48 -7.40 -2.58
C SER A 95 16.66 -8.48 -1.86
N ASP A 96 15.60 -8.08 -1.13
CA ASP A 96 14.74 -9.00 -0.39
C ASP A 96 13.53 -9.49 -1.18
N TYR A 97 13.46 -9.18 -2.48
CA TYR A 97 12.33 -9.51 -3.34
C TYR A 97 12.74 -10.28 -4.58
N ASP A 98 11.80 -11.00 -5.18
CA ASP A 98 11.91 -11.46 -6.55
C ASP A 98 11.58 -10.28 -7.47
N THR A 99 12.61 -9.80 -8.15
CA THR A 99 12.54 -8.59 -8.97
C THR A 99 12.80 -8.94 -10.43
N THR A 100 11.88 -8.55 -11.31
CA THR A 100 12.03 -8.62 -12.77
C THR A 100 12.24 -7.22 -13.32
N VAL A 101 13.22 -7.07 -14.21
CA VAL A 101 13.54 -5.82 -14.89
C VAL A 101 13.22 -5.96 -16.38
N HIS A 102 12.39 -5.05 -16.89
CA HIS A 102 12.01 -4.94 -18.30
C HIS A 102 12.64 -3.67 -18.87
N PHE A 103 13.48 -3.81 -19.88
CA PHE A 103 14.00 -2.67 -20.63
C PHE A 103 13.05 -2.36 -21.78
N ILE A 104 12.54 -1.14 -21.82
CA ILE A 104 11.54 -0.67 -22.79
C ILE A 104 11.96 0.67 -23.38
N ASP A 105 11.35 1.07 -24.47
CA ASP A 105 11.55 2.38 -25.07
C ASP A 105 10.68 3.48 -24.43
N GLU A 106 10.94 4.73 -24.80
CA GLU A 106 10.20 5.88 -24.29
C GLU A 106 8.73 5.91 -24.73
N ALA A 107 8.43 5.42 -25.93
CA ALA A 107 7.07 5.40 -26.45
C ALA A 107 6.20 4.42 -25.67
N GLU A 108 6.73 3.23 -25.40
CA GLU A 108 6.07 2.23 -24.55
C GLU A 108 5.92 2.74 -23.13
N PHE A 109 6.96 3.35 -22.57
CA PHE A 109 6.92 3.93 -21.23
C PHE A 109 5.82 5.01 -21.12
N ALA A 110 5.77 5.94 -22.06
CA ALA A 110 4.76 7.00 -22.08
C ALA A 110 3.35 6.45 -22.23
N LYS A 111 3.16 5.43 -23.05
CA LYS A 111 1.87 4.80 -23.29
C LYS A 111 1.34 4.00 -22.12
N ASN A 112 2.20 3.18 -21.51
CA ASN A 112 1.77 2.12 -20.58
C ASN A 112 2.14 2.38 -19.11
N HIS A 113 3.10 3.29 -18.84
CA HIS A 113 3.67 3.48 -17.50
C HIS A 113 3.65 4.93 -17.00
N SER A 114 2.87 5.83 -17.62
CA SER A 114 2.72 7.22 -17.18
C SER A 114 1.84 7.37 -15.93
N GLY A 115 0.88 6.47 -15.72
CA GLY A 115 -0.08 6.53 -14.62
C GLY A 115 0.52 6.27 -13.23
N MET A 116 -0.25 6.58 -12.19
CA MET A 116 0.13 6.39 -10.78
C MET A 116 -0.91 5.56 -10.02
N ALA A 117 -1.44 4.51 -10.67
CA ALA A 117 -2.35 3.58 -10.03
C ALA A 117 -1.69 2.90 -8.82
N HIS A 118 -2.44 2.71 -7.77
CA HIS A 118 -1.97 2.06 -6.55
C HIS A 118 -3.09 1.21 -5.93
N GLY A 119 -2.74 0.42 -4.94
CA GLY A 119 -3.70 -0.40 -4.23
C GLY A 119 -3.07 -1.17 -3.09
N GLY A 120 -3.89 -1.91 -2.39
CA GLY A 120 -3.42 -2.78 -1.32
C GLY A 120 -4.55 -3.35 -0.50
N LYS A 121 -4.17 -4.27 0.36
CA LYS A 121 -5.08 -4.97 1.27
C LYS A 121 -4.46 -5.04 2.67
N VAL A 122 -5.28 -4.83 3.67
CA VAL A 122 -4.96 -5.16 5.06
C VAL A 122 -5.91 -6.26 5.48
N ILE A 123 -5.37 -7.37 5.91
CA ILE A 123 -6.14 -8.55 6.31
C ILE A 123 -5.77 -8.87 7.76
N ARG A 124 -6.81 -9.06 8.59
CA ARG A 124 -6.65 -9.64 9.90
C ARG A 124 -7.37 -10.98 9.93
N ALA A 125 -6.62 -12.01 10.22
CA ALA A 125 -7.15 -13.34 10.46
C ALA A 125 -7.04 -13.67 11.95
N GLY A 126 -8.12 -14.11 12.56
CA GLY A 126 -8.19 -14.38 13.98
C GLY A 126 -9.18 -15.48 14.33
N LYS A 127 -9.17 -15.88 15.57
CA LYS A 127 -10.02 -16.97 16.08
C LYS A 127 -10.82 -16.53 17.28
N THR A 128 -12.00 -17.13 17.46
CA THR A 128 -12.86 -16.96 18.65
C THR A 128 -13.44 -18.28 19.11
N GLY A 129 -14.04 -18.27 20.30
CA GLY A 129 -14.65 -19.42 20.94
C GLY A 129 -13.64 -20.32 21.65
N GLU A 130 -14.17 -21.29 22.37
CA GLU A 130 -13.36 -22.24 23.12
C GLU A 130 -12.37 -22.97 22.20
N ASN A 131 -11.10 -22.97 22.57
CA ASN A 131 -9.99 -23.54 21.77
C ASN A 131 -9.85 -22.95 20.37
N GLY A 132 -10.35 -21.74 20.13
CA GLY A 132 -10.23 -21.08 18.83
C GLY A 132 -10.97 -21.77 17.69
N LYS A 133 -12.10 -22.40 17.96
CA LYS A 133 -12.85 -23.23 17.00
C LYS A 133 -13.46 -22.46 15.83
N ASN A 134 -13.64 -21.13 15.97
CA ASN A 134 -14.20 -20.30 14.90
C ASN A 134 -13.11 -19.43 14.30
N THR A 135 -12.94 -19.50 12.99
CA THR A 135 -11.98 -18.68 12.23
C THR A 135 -12.69 -17.50 11.60
N HIS A 136 -12.10 -16.33 11.71
CA HIS A 136 -12.61 -15.07 11.14
C HIS A 136 -11.53 -14.38 10.34
N VAL A 137 -11.95 -13.74 9.23
CA VAL A 137 -11.09 -12.92 8.40
C VAL A 137 -11.77 -11.59 8.14
N VAL A 138 -11.07 -10.50 8.43
CA VAL A 138 -11.50 -9.13 8.10
C VAL A 138 -10.52 -8.58 7.09
N GLU A 139 -11.00 -8.20 5.91
CA GLU A 139 -10.19 -7.64 4.83
C GLU A 139 -10.66 -6.23 4.49
N TYR A 140 -9.73 -5.27 4.46
CA TYR A 140 -9.90 -3.95 3.89
C TYR A 140 -9.04 -3.82 2.64
N SER A 141 -9.65 -3.40 1.55
CA SER A 141 -8.99 -3.31 0.25
C SER A 141 -9.21 -1.92 -0.35
N ILE A 142 -8.18 -1.38 -0.98
CA ILE A 142 -8.26 -0.17 -1.79
C ILE A 142 -7.73 -0.43 -3.20
N LYS A 143 -8.37 0.20 -4.19
CA LYS A 143 -7.93 0.27 -5.58
C LYS A 143 -8.01 1.72 -6.02
N LEU A 144 -6.89 2.28 -6.41
CA LEU A 144 -6.73 3.71 -6.70
C LEU A 144 -6.24 3.86 -8.14
N ASP A 145 -6.97 4.63 -8.94
CA ASP A 145 -6.52 5.01 -10.29
C ASP A 145 -5.44 6.09 -10.22
N SER A 146 -5.52 6.98 -9.22
CA SER A 146 -4.53 8.00 -8.93
C SER A 146 -4.22 8.05 -7.43
N ASN A 147 -3.03 7.60 -7.04
CA ASN A 147 -2.59 7.69 -5.66
C ASN A 147 -2.45 9.13 -5.16
N PRO A 148 -1.91 10.10 -5.93
CA PRO A 148 -1.83 11.49 -5.48
C PRO A 148 -3.19 12.12 -5.20
N GLU A 149 -4.19 11.92 -6.05
CA GLU A 149 -5.55 12.48 -5.86
C GLU A 149 -6.26 11.87 -4.66
N PHE A 150 -6.16 10.55 -4.49
CA PHE A 150 -6.68 9.90 -3.30
C PHE A 150 -6.03 10.43 -2.02
N THR A 151 -4.70 10.58 -2.02
CA THR A 151 -3.96 11.13 -0.88
C THR A 151 -4.38 12.56 -0.58
N ALA A 152 -4.61 13.39 -1.60
CA ALA A 152 -5.15 14.74 -1.44
C ALA A 152 -6.53 14.73 -0.76
N SER A 153 -7.42 13.82 -1.17
CA SER A 153 -8.73 13.65 -0.52
C SER A 153 -8.62 13.25 0.95
N VAL A 154 -7.68 12.37 1.29
CA VAL A 154 -7.38 11.99 2.67
C VAL A 154 -6.90 13.21 3.47
N LEU A 155 -5.96 14.00 2.92
CA LEU A 155 -5.46 15.20 3.58
C LEU A 155 -6.57 16.23 3.85
N VAL A 156 -7.48 16.44 2.90
CA VAL A 156 -8.64 17.34 3.07
C VAL A 156 -9.58 16.83 4.18
N ALA A 157 -9.79 15.52 4.28
CA ALA A 157 -10.60 14.95 5.35
C ALA A 157 -9.96 15.19 6.74
N TYR A 158 -8.66 14.99 6.86
CA TYR A 158 -7.94 15.26 8.12
C TYR A 158 -7.80 16.75 8.43
N ALA A 159 -7.71 17.64 7.43
CA ALA A 159 -7.77 19.08 7.64
C ALA A 159 -9.11 19.52 8.25
N ARG A 160 -10.21 18.89 7.82
CA ARG A 160 -11.55 19.10 8.42
C ARG A 160 -11.59 18.68 9.88
N ALA A 161 -11.01 17.53 10.21
CA ALA A 161 -10.90 17.09 11.60
C ALA A 161 -10.05 18.06 12.46
N ALA A 162 -8.94 18.57 11.90
CA ALA A 162 -8.09 19.56 12.59
C ALA A 162 -8.85 20.85 12.87
N MET A 163 -9.68 21.32 11.92
CA MET A 163 -10.55 22.50 12.14
C MET A 163 -11.54 22.26 13.29
N ARG A 164 -12.19 21.12 13.35
CA ARG A 164 -13.13 20.79 14.44
C ARG A 164 -12.44 20.76 15.80
N PHE A 165 -11.24 20.17 15.89
CA PHE A 165 -10.45 20.23 17.11
C PHE A 165 -10.11 21.66 17.53
N ALA A 166 -9.75 22.52 16.56
CA ALA A 166 -9.46 23.93 16.85
C ALA A 166 -10.71 24.69 17.37
N GLU A 167 -11.88 24.47 16.75
CA GLU A 167 -13.16 25.04 17.18
C GLU A 167 -13.56 24.59 18.60
N GLU A 168 -13.21 23.37 18.98
CA GLU A 168 -13.42 22.84 20.34
C GLU A 168 -12.34 23.26 21.35
N GLY A 169 -11.35 24.06 20.94
CA GLY A 169 -10.23 24.46 21.78
C GLY A 169 -9.24 23.34 22.10
N THR A 170 -9.31 22.21 21.37
CA THR A 170 -8.40 21.09 21.55
C THR A 170 -7.08 21.37 20.86
N VAL A 171 -5.98 21.45 21.62
CA VAL A 171 -4.64 21.77 21.13
C VAL A 171 -3.66 20.61 21.35
N GLY A 172 -2.49 20.70 20.71
CA GLY A 172 -1.41 19.73 20.85
C GLY A 172 -1.32 18.75 19.68
N CYS A 173 -0.32 17.88 19.72
CA CYS A 173 -0.09 16.88 18.68
C CYS A 173 -1.21 15.82 18.70
N LYS A 174 -1.76 15.53 17.52
CA LYS A 174 -2.77 14.48 17.31
C LYS A 174 -2.27 13.51 16.26
N THR A 175 -2.52 12.23 16.49
CA THR A 175 -2.30 11.17 15.51
C THR A 175 -3.61 10.74 14.87
N VAL A 176 -3.56 9.90 13.84
CA VAL A 176 -4.78 9.32 13.23
C VAL A 176 -5.62 8.51 14.23
N LEU A 177 -5.01 8.05 15.33
CA LEU A 177 -5.70 7.29 16.39
C LEU A 177 -6.53 8.18 17.32
N ASP A 178 -6.23 9.47 17.36
CA ASP A 178 -6.91 10.45 18.21
C ASP A 178 -8.12 11.10 17.50
N VAL A 179 -8.32 10.83 16.21
CA VAL A 179 -9.37 11.46 15.39
C VAL A 179 -10.63 10.61 15.39
N PRO A 180 -11.74 11.10 15.95
CA PRO A 180 -13.02 10.43 15.81
C PRO A 180 -13.40 10.27 14.32
N PRO A 181 -13.82 9.10 13.84
CA PRO A 181 -14.17 8.89 12.43
C PRO A 181 -15.18 9.90 11.87
N ALA A 182 -16.15 10.31 12.69
CA ALA A 182 -17.16 11.31 12.31
C ALA A 182 -16.55 12.69 11.98
N TYR A 183 -15.36 13.02 12.54
CA TYR A 183 -14.70 14.30 12.27
C TYR A 183 -14.16 14.40 10.85
N LEU A 184 -13.91 13.27 10.21
CA LEU A 184 -13.46 13.20 8.82
C LEU A 184 -14.58 13.49 7.81
N SER A 185 -15.87 13.32 8.23
CA SER A 185 -17.03 13.48 7.35
C SER A 185 -17.42 14.95 7.17
N GLN A 186 -18.00 15.28 6.02
CA GLN A 186 -18.68 16.57 5.79
C GLN A 186 -20.07 16.61 6.43
N LYS A 187 -20.66 15.44 6.72
CA LYS A 187 -22.00 15.31 7.28
C LYS A 187 -22.00 15.52 8.78
N SER A 188 -23.13 16.01 9.32
CA SER A 188 -23.32 16.09 10.76
C SER A 188 -23.45 14.70 11.40
N GLY A 189 -23.20 14.62 12.69
CA GLY A 189 -23.37 13.36 13.43
C GLY A 189 -24.81 12.81 13.37
N GLU A 190 -25.83 13.68 13.29
CA GLU A 190 -27.20 13.26 13.09
C GLU A 190 -27.41 12.57 11.75
N VAL A 191 -26.93 13.18 10.68
CA VAL A 191 -27.01 12.60 9.32
C VAL A 191 -26.27 11.29 9.24
N LEU A 192 -25.09 11.21 9.83
CA LEU A 192 -24.30 9.97 9.85
C LEU A 192 -25.03 8.83 10.57
N ARG A 193 -25.66 9.11 11.71
CA ARG A 193 -26.45 8.09 12.42
C ARG A 193 -27.65 7.62 11.59
N LYS A 194 -28.33 8.53 10.93
CA LYS A 194 -29.51 8.20 10.08
C LYS A 194 -29.13 7.34 8.86
N GLU A 195 -27.94 7.58 8.26
CA GLU A 195 -27.55 6.94 6.99
C GLU A 195 -26.72 5.69 7.17
N LEU A 196 -25.97 5.57 8.28
CA LEU A 196 -24.99 4.51 8.47
C LEU A 196 -25.33 3.52 9.60
N LEU A 197 -26.28 3.84 10.46
CA LEU A 197 -26.78 2.99 11.54
C LEU A 197 -28.26 2.65 11.34
#